data_3e12818e3954ac5ce5e90b2976676fc8
#
_entry.id   3e12818e3954ac5ce5e90b2976676fc8
#
_cell.length_a   1.000
_cell.length_b   1.000
_cell.length_c   1.000
_cell.angle_alpha   90.00
_cell.angle_beta   90.00
_cell.angle_gamma   90.00
#
_symmetry.space_group_name_H-M   'P 1'
#
loop_
_entity.id
_entity.type
_entity.pdbx_description
1 polymer ?
#
loop_
_entity_poly.entity_id
_entity_poly.type
_entity_poly.pdbx_seq_one_letter_code
_entity_poly.pdbx_strand_id
1 'polypeptide(L)'
;MTNNFYDNTPTYSLPLKDITVEGEIENPGKADLSALTLHSVIVKETLLDSIGNDKFTGAFRYDGYSLFDILDKRIIKKANSQEFNSIIDLYVEIENDKGEKVLFSWGEIFYPNNLHKIILAGSVSRIVPSKTKDLWVLPATGKIVAANDLITERNISNPVKITILSFPKSFKTIKGLSPMYFGSISIFNGANKSGEIVTAPSADKDVTYNTIFYGRGRGIHSTSPFTGETIKDLLLKYYPLTKKNLKTGMLCFAGQDGYRCAVSYSELFNRNDQQEFLLITTKKDEDGGMFRMFPAADFFSDRAIKSLSEIDLK
;
A
#
# COMPACT_ATOMS: atom_id res chain seq x y z
N MET A 1 8.97 21.41 -28.87
CA MET A 1 9.93 21.83 -27.81
C MET A 1 10.35 20.56 -27.11
N THR A 2 11.62 20.23 -27.06
CA THR A 2 12.14 19.02 -26.42
C THR A 2 12.52 19.32 -24.98
N ASN A 3 12.35 18.32 -24.10
CA ASN A 3 12.83 18.41 -22.74
C ASN A 3 14.34 18.17 -22.71
N ASN A 4 15.10 19.03 -22.02
CA ASN A 4 16.56 18.93 -21.98
C ASN A 4 17.10 17.75 -21.16
N PHE A 5 16.27 17.09 -20.35
CA PHE A 5 16.65 15.97 -19.48
C PHE A 5 16.44 14.61 -20.14
N TYR A 6 15.42 14.47 -20.98
CA TYR A 6 15.13 13.24 -21.70
C TYR A 6 14.54 13.52 -23.07
N ASP A 7 14.72 12.58 -24.00
CA ASP A 7 14.13 12.65 -25.31
C ASP A 7 12.74 12.01 -25.33
N ASN A 8 11.84 12.61 -26.10
CA ASN A 8 10.54 12.00 -26.37
C ASN A 8 10.72 10.77 -27.27
N THR A 9 10.22 9.63 -26.82
CA THR A 9 10.19 8.40 -27.59
C THR A 9 8.77 8.03 -27.98
N PRO A 10 8.57 7.20 -29.03
CA PRO A 10 7.26 6.69 -29.36
C PRO A 10 6.61 5.93 -28.21
N THR A 11 5.29 6.01 -28.14
CA THR A 11 4.49 5.19 -27.23
C THR A 11 4.16 3.88 -27.93
N TYR A 12 4.37 2.76 -27.24
CA TYR A 12 4.12 1.41 -27.73
C TYR A 12 2.93 0.81 -26.98
N SER A 13 2.00 0.20 -27.72
CA SER A 13 0.90 -0.54 -27.12
C SER A 13 1.40 -1.84 -26.47
N LEU A 14 0.85 -2.15 -25.31
CA LEU A 14 1.08 -3.40 -24.59
C LEU A 14 -0.22 -4.21 -24.61
N PRO A 15 -0.22 -5.44 -25.18
CA PRO A 15 -1.42 -6.25 -25.20
C PRO A 15 -1.86 -6.60 -23.77
N LEU A 16 -3.12 -6.29 -23.47
CA LEU A 16 -3.78 -6.63 -22.21
C LEU A 16 -4.57 -7.93 -22.38
N LYS A 17 -4.53 -8.77 -21.36
CA LYS A 17 -5.43 -9.92 -21.22
C LYS A 17 -6.73 -9.51 -20.54
N ASP A 18 -7.78 -10.29 -20.71
CA ASP A 18 -8.98 -10.19 -19.89
C ASP A 18 -8.63 -10.39 -18.42
N ILE A 19 -9.15 -9.52 -17.56
CA ILE A 19 -8.97 -9.61 -16.12
C ILE A 19 -10.31 -9.93 -15.46
N THR A 20 -10.32 -10.97 -14.63
CA THR A 20 -11.46 -11.30 -13.78
C THR A 20 -11.28 -10.69 -12.40
N VAL A 21 -12.32 -10.05 -11.89
CA VAL A 21 -12.39 -9.54 -10.51
C VAL A 21 -13.32 -10.44 -9.71
N GLU A 22 -12.85 -10.97 -8.60
CA GLU A 22 -13.57 -11.93 -7.75
C GLU A 22 -13.27 -11.74 -6.26
N GLY A 23 -13.74 -12.64 -5.40
CA GLY A 23 -13.51 -12.63 -3.96
C GLY A 23 -14.71 -12.03 -3.20
N GLU A 24 -14.43 -11.18 -2.23
CA GLU A 24 -15.44 -10.63 -1.28
C GLU A 24 -16.27 -9.49 -1.91
N ILE A 25 -16.93 -9.78 -3.03
CA ILE A 25 -17.81 -8.86 -3.78
C ILE A 25 -19.10 -9.56 -4.21
N GLU A 26 -20.17 -8.78 -4.42
CA GLU A 26 -21.47 -9.29 -4.91
C GLU A 26 -21.51 -9.43 -6.44
N ASN A 27 -20.68 -8.65 -7.16
CA ASN A 27 -20.68 -8.55 -8.61
C ASN A 27 -19.33 -8.99 -9.23
N PRO A 28 -18.94 -10.28 -9.07
CA PRO A 28 -17.73 -10.81 -9.70
C PRO A 28 -17.86 -10.83 -11.22
N GLY A 29 -16.74 -10.81 -11.93
CA GLY A 29 -16.74 -10.91 -13.38
C GLY A 29 -15.59 -10.14 -14.02
N LYS A 30 -15.55 -10.11 -15.35
CA LYS A 30 -14.54 -9.38 -16.11
C LYS A 30 -14.56 -7.89 -15.79
N ALA A 31 -13.38 -7.29 -15.75
CA ALA A 31 -13.25 -5.84 -15.72
C ALA A 31 -13.57 -5.26 -17.09
N ASP A 32 -14.52 -4.34 -17.16
CA ASP A 32 -14.76 -3.56 -18.37
C ASP A 32 -13.86 -2.33 -18.35
N LEU A 33 -12.84 -2.35 -19.19
CA LEU A 33 -11.86 -1.27 -19.31
C LEU A 33 -12.28 -0.20 -20.32
N SER A 34 -13.30 -0.46 -21.16
CA SER A 34 -13.67 0.40 -22.29
C SER A 34 -14.21 1.76 -21.86
N ALA A 35 -14.81 1.83 -20.68
CA ALA A 35 -15.40 3.06 -20.11
C ALA A 35 -14.47 3.77 -19.11
N LEU A 36 -13.25 3.27 -18.88
CA LEU A 36 -12.32 3.81 -17.91
C LEU A 36 -11.38 4.84 -18.53
N THR A 37 -10.98 5.80 -17.72
CA THR A 37 -9.99 6.83 -18.11
C THR A 37 -8.57 6.28 -18.00
N LEU A 38 -7.71 6.63 -18.97
CA LEU A 38 -6.29 6.33 -18.90
C LEU A 38 -5.57 7.32 -17.97
N HIS A 39 -4.71 6.79 -17.13
CA HIS A 39 -3.82 7.56 -16.27
C HIS A 39 -2.37 7.29 -16.66
N SER A 40 -1.53 8.33 -16.58
CA SER A 40 -0.10 8.23 -16.88
C SER A 40 0.71 8.25 -15.58
N VAL A 41 1.68 7.33 -15.48
CA VAL A 41 2.66 7.31 -14.39
C VAL A 41 4.07 7.24 -14.94
N ILE A 42 5.01 7.84 -14.23
CA ILE A 42 6.45 7.76 -14.54
C ILE A 42 7.09 6.89 -13.47
N VAL A 43 7.83 5.87 -13.90
CA VAL A 43 8.43 4.87 -13.01
C VAL A 43 9.88 4.63 -13.41
N LYS A 44 10.75 4.63 -12.41
CA LYS A 44 12.10 4.07 -12.51
C LYS A 44 12.03 2.63 -12.01
N GLU A 45 12.08 1.66 -12.92
CA GLU A 45 12.00 0.26 -12.55
C GLU A 45 13.31 -0.25 -11.96
N THR A 46 13.22 -0.79 -10.77
CA THR A 46 14.32 -1.37 -10.01
C THR A 46 13.83 -2.68 -9.39
N LEU A 47 14.58 -3.76 -9.58
CA LEU A 47 14.28 -5.07 -9.02
C LEU A 47 15.42 -5.48 -8.07
N LEU A 48 15.16 -6.44 -7.19
CA LEU A 48 16.23 -7.08 -6.43
C LEU A 48 16.92 -8.15 -7.29
N ASP A 49 18.24 -8.19 -7.25
CA ASP A 49 19.03 -9.30 -7.82
C ASP A 49 18.95 -10.55 -6.93
N SER A 50 19.73 -11.58 -7.25
CA SER A 50 19.75 -12.85 -6.51
C SER A 50 20.34 -12.76 -5.09
N ILE A 51 21.08 -11.69 -4.80
CA ILE A 51 21.72 -11.45 -3.50
C ILE A 51 21.07 -10.28 -2.74
N GLY A 52 19.97 -9.72 -3.28
CA GLY A 52 19.18 -8.69 -2.62
C GLY A 52 19.63 -7.26 -2.89
N ASN A 53 20.50 -7.01 -3.86
CA ASN A 53 20.88 -5.65 -4.26
C ASN A 53 19.92 -5.09 -5.30
N ASP A 54 19.81 -3.78 -5.35
CA ASP A 54 19.02 -3.04 -6.32
C ASP A 54 19.62 -3.16 -7.73
N LYS A 55 18.80 -3.62 -8.67
CA LYS A 55 19.11 -3.70 -10.08
C LYS A 55 18.16 -2.80 -10.87
N PHE A 56 18.67 -1.66 -11.33
CA PHE A 56 17.94 -0.78 -12.24
C PHE A 56 17.71 -1.45 -13.60
N THR A 57 16.48 -1.40 -14.12
CA THR A 57 16.09 -2.02 -15.39
C THR A 57 15.62 -1.02 -16.45
N GLY A 58 15.21 0.17 -16.05
CA GLY A 58 14.81 1.22 -16.99
C GLY A 58 13.95 2.30 -16.36
N ALA A 59 13.73 3.38 -17.12
CA ALA A 59 12.80 4.43 -16.77
C ALA A 59 11.73 4.55 -17.86
N PHE A 60 10.48 4.56 -17.46
CA PHE A 60 9.33 4.49 -18.37
C PHE A 60 8.22 5.42 -17.94
N ARG A 61 7.47 5.94 -18.92
CA ARG A 61 6.10 6.38 -18.73
C ARG A 61 5.19 5.24 -19.15
N TYR A 62 4.27 4.90 -18.28
CA TYR A 62 3.19 3.96 -18.55
C TYR A 62 1.86 4.70 -18.58
N ASP A 63 1.01 4.34 -19.56
CA ASP A 63 -0.37 4.79 -19.59
C ASP A 63 -1.28 3.55 -19.41
N GLY A 64 -2.26 3.66 -18.52
CA GLY A 64 -3.10 2.51 -18.18
C GLY A 64 -4.29 2.87 -17.31
N TYR A 65 -5.05 1.85 -16.93
CA TYR A 65 -6.26 1.97 -16.14
C TYR A 65 -5.93 1.84 -14.65
N SER A 66 -6.39 2.80 -13.86
CA SER A 66 -6.17 2.80 -12.41
C SER A 66 -6.85 1.60 -11.75
N LEU A 67 -6.17 0.97 -10.79
CA LEU A 67 -6.79 -0.07 -9.97
C LEU A 67 -7.96 0.47 -9.15
N PHE A 68 -7.91 1.75 -8.74
CA PHE A 68 -9.03 2.45 -8.15
C PHE A 68 -10.26 2.40 -9.07
N ASP A 69 -10.16 2.83 -10.34
CA ASP A 69 -11.29 2.87 -11.27
C ASP A 69 -11.83 1.47 -11.60
N ILE A 70 -10.95 0.46 -11.67
CA ILE A 70 -11.34 -0.94 -11.91
C ILE A 70 -12.17 -1.49 -10.76
N LEU A 71 -11.87 -1.08 -9.52
CA LEU A 71 -12.49 -1.62 -8.31
C LEU A 71 -13.63 -0.76 -7.76
N ASP A 72 -13.71 0.53 -8.08
CA ASP A 72 -14.69 1.48 -7.53
C ASP A 72 -16.16 1.03 -7.77
N LYS A 73 -16.42 0.35 -8.88
CA LYS A 73 -17.75 -0.16 -9.21
C LYS A 73 -18.07 -1.53 -8.58
N ARG A 74 -17.17 -2.10 -7.77
CA ARG A 74 -17.39 -3.39 -7.10
C ARG A 74 -18.14 -3.20 -5.80
N ILE A 75 -19.19 -3.98 -5.61
CA ILE A 75 -20.00 -3.96 -4.38
C ILE A 75 -19.35 -4.92 -3.39
N ILE A 76 -18.81 -4.41 -2.30
CA ILE A 76 -18.12 -5.23 -1.31
C ILE A 76 -19.13 -6.09 -0.53
N LYS A 77 -18.80 -7.40 -0.44
CA LYS A 77 -19.48 -8.40 0.37
C LYS A 77 -18.47 -9.10 1.25
N LYS A 78 -18.12 -8.44 2.32
CA LYS A 78 -17.04 -8.84 3.20
C LYS A 78 -17.32 -10.14 3.95
N ALA A 79 -16.39 -11.11 3.90
CA ALA A 79 -16.56 -12.43 4.52
C ALA A 79 -16.59 -12.36 6.05
N ASN A 80 -15.78 -11.50 6.66
CA ASN A 80 -15.70 -11.34 8.12
C ASN A 80 -16.54 -10.17 8.67
N SER A 81 -17.56 -9.70 7.94
CA SER A 81 -18.40 -8.54 8.31
C SER A 81 -19.06 -8.64 9.68
N GLN A 82 -19.35 -9.84 10.17
CA GLN A 82 -19.92 -10.07 11.51
C GLN A 82 -18.92 -9.73 12.61
N GLU A 83 -17.64 -9.97 12.38
CA GLU A 83 -16.57 -9.66 13.32
C GLU A 83 -16.13 -8.20 13.19
N PHE A 84 -15.89 -7.75 11.95
CA PHE A 84 -15.40 -6.43 11.66
C PHE A 84 -15.99 -5.92 10.35
N ASN A 85 -16.90 -4.97 10.42
CA ASN A 85 -17.68 -4.51 9.27
C ASN A 85 -16.94 -3.44 8.41
N SER A 86 -15.88 -2.81 8.92
CA SER A 86 -15.11 -1.84 8.13
C SER A 86 -14.31 -2.53 7.02
N ILE A 87 -14.14 -1.85 5.89
CA ILE A 87 -13.43 -2.38 4.71
C ILE A 87 -11.91 -2.15 4.75
N ILE A 88 -11.40 -1.51 5.80
CA ILE A 88 -9.99 -1.13 5.89
C ILE A 88 -9.03 -2.30 6.19
N ASP A 89 -9.55 -3.49 6.54
CA ASP A 89 -8.77 -4.72 6.65
C ASP A 89 -8.82 -5.60 5.38
N LEU A 90 -9.43 -5.08 4.31
CA LEU A 90 -9.38 -5.71 3.00
C LEU A 90 -8.02 -5.50 2.33
N TYR A 91 -7.66 -6.48 1.51
CA TYR A 91 -6.54 -6.38 0.58
C TYR A 91 -6.89 -6.99 -0.77
N VAL A 92 -6.09 -6.68 -1.77
CA VAL A 92 -6.26 -7.11 -3.15
C VAL A 92 -5.08 -7.97 -3.55
N GLU A 93 -5.33 -9.19 -3.98
CA GLU A 93 -4.36 -10.09 -4.60
C GLU A 93 -4.52 -10.01 -6.11
N ILE A 94 -3.42 -9.76 -6.83
CA ILE A 94 -3.37 -9.78 -8.28
C ILE A 94 -2.49 -10.94 -8.72
N GLU A 95 -3.05 -11.83 -9.54
CA GLU A 95 -2.38 -13.00 -10.09
C GLU A 95 -2.20 -12.87 -11.60
N ASN A 96 -1.00 -13.21 -12.08
CA ASN A 96 -0.73 -13.25 -13.51
C ASN A 96 -0.96 -14.64 -14.12
N ASP A 97 -0.81 -14.72 -15.44
CA ASP A 97 -1.00 -15.95 -16.23
C ASP A 97 0.00 -17.09 -15.93
N LYS A 98 1.01 -16.81 -15.09
CA LYS A 98 2.01 -17.79 -14.61
C LYS A 98 1.81 -18.18 -13.15
N GLY A 99 0.75 -17.66 -12.49
CA GLY A 99 0.48 -17.90 -11.08
C GLY A 99 1.32 -17.05 -10.12
N GLU A 100 2.06 -16.06 -10.64
CA GLU A 100 2.77 -15.10 -9.81
C GLU A 100 1.78 -14.12 -9.19
N LYS A 101 1.98 -13.80 -7.91
CA LYS A 101 1.05 -12.98 -7.12
C LYS A 101 1.73 -11.75 -6.55
N VAL A 102 0.95 -10.66 -6.45
CA VAL A 102 1.31 -9.45 -5.72
C VAL A 102 0.12 -8.95 -4.92
N LEU A 103 0.40 -8.32 -3.77
CA LEU A 103 -0.64 -7.83 -2.86
C LEU A 103 -0.61 -6.31 -2.76
N PHE A 104 -1.81 -5.76 -2.64
CA PHE A 104 -2.07 -4.34 -2.38
C PHE A 104 -3.08 -4.23 -1.23
N SER A 105 -2.89 -3.31 -0.29
CA SER A 105 -3.93 -3.03 0.68
C SER A 105 -5.09 -2.29 0.01
N TRP A 106 -6.32 -2.49 0.52
CA TRP A 106 -7.45 -1.68 0.10
C TRP A 106 -7.17 -0.19 0.34
N GLY A 107 -6.49 0.08 1.45
CA GLY A 107 -6.15 1.43 1.86
C GLY A 107 -5.20 2.15 0.90
N GLU A 108 -4.15 1.50 0.39
CA GLU A 108 -3.23 2.15 -0.57
C GLU A 108 -3.87 2.47 -1.92
N ILE A 109 -5.00 1.82 -2.24
CA ILE A 109 -5.76 2.06 -3.46
C ILE A 109 -6.75 3.21 -3.30
N PHE A 110 -7.45 3.30 -2.15
CA PHE A 110 -8.63 4.16 -1.98
C PHE A 110 -8.46 5.34 -1.02
N TYR A 111 -7.45 5.32 -0.14
CA TYR A 111 -7.33 6.32 0.93
C TYR A 111 -6.33 7.47 0.68
N PRO A 112 -5.27 7.32 -0.15
CA PRO A 112 -4.37 8.43 -0.44
C PRO A 112 -5.09 9.56 -1.19
N ASN A 113 -4.61 10.79 -1.03
CA ASN A 113 -5.07 11.92 -1.81
C ASN A 113 -4.63 11.87 -3.29
N ASN A 114 -3.78 10.92 -3.66
CA ASN A 114 -3.26 10.69 -5.01
C ASN A 114 -3.58 9.24 -5.45
N LEU A 115 -4.80 9.02 -5.91
CA LEU A 115 -5.43 7.71 -6.09
C LEU A 115 -4.84 6.86 -7.22
N HIS A 116 -4.44 7.44 -8.34
CA HIS A 116 -4.19 6.70 -9.58
C HIS A 116 -2.73 6.28 -9.77
N LYS A 117 -2.07 5.81 -8.70
CA LYS A 117 -0.66 5.41 -8.73
C LYS A 117 -0.41 3.93 -8.99
N ILE A 118 -1.45 3.10 -8.86
CA ILE A 118 -1.40 1.68 -9.20
C ILE A 118 -2.26 1.49 -10.45
N ILE A 119 -1.62 1.12 -11.57
CA ILE A 119 -2.30 1.03 -12.86
C ILE A 119 -2.09 -0.32 -13.53
N LEU A 120 -3.07 -0.73 -14.32
CA LEU A 120 -2.95 -1.75 -15.34
C LEU A 120 -2.45 -1.08 -16.62
N ALA A 121 -1.17 -1.16 -16.89
CA ALA A 121 -0.51 -0.49 -18.01
C ALA A 121 -0.80 -1.19 -19.34
N GLY A 122 -1.41 -0.46 -20.28
CA GLY A 122 -1.71 -0.89 -21.65
C GLY A 122 -0.82 -0.24 -22.71
N SER A 123 0.05 0.71 -22.31
CA SER A 123 1.07 1.26 -23.19
C SER A 123 2.28 1.77 -22.42
N VAL A 124 3.40 1.95 -23.14
CA VAL A 124 4.70 2.33 -22.56
C VAL A 124 5.49 3.26 -23.49
N SER A 125 6.16 4.24 -22.92
CA SER A 125 7.22 5.03 -23.57
C SER A 125 8.50 4.95 -22.74
N ARG A 126 9.66 4.83 -23.41
CA ARG A 126 10.95 4.99 -22.70
C ARG A 126 11.16 6.42 -22.28
N ILE A 127 11.77 6.61 -21.13
CA ILE A 127 12.39 7.87 -20.74
C ILE A 127 13.87 7.74 -21.05
N VAL A 128 14.30 8.29 -22.17
CA VAL A 128 15.69 8.17 -22.66
C VAL A 128 16.48 9.39 -22.22
N PRO A 129 17.57 9.20 -21.45
CA PRO A 129 18.41 10.32 -21.06
C PRO A 129 18.98 11.04 -22.28
N SER A 130 18.76 12.35 -22.39
CA SER A 130 19.14 13.12 -23.59
C SER A 130 20.67 13.14 -23.87
N LYS A 131 21.50 12.96 -22.83
CA LYS A 131 22.96 12.91 -22.94
C LYS A 131 23.50 11.54 -23.34
N THR A 132 23.07 10.47 -22.62
CA THR A 132 23.64 9.12 -22.80
C THR A 132 22.92 8.31 -23.86
N LYS A 133 21.68 8.66 -24.20
CA LYS A 133 20.85 7.95 -25.20
C LYS A 133 20.62 6.47 -24.87
N ASP A 134 20.68 6.10 -23.60
CA ASP A 134 20.46 4.73 -23.18
C ASP A 134 19.05 4.25 -23.51
N LEU A 135 18.96 3.05 -24.07
CA LEU A 135 17.70 2.44 -24.49
C LEU A 135 17.37 1.22 -23.58
N TRP A 136 16.39 1.41 -22.70
CA TRP A 136 15.90 0.34 -21.85
C TRP A 136 15.09 -0.68 -22.64
N VAL A 137 15.13 -1.94 -22.24
CA VAL A 137 14.30 -3.01 -22.84
C VAL A 137 12.83 -2.73 -22.53
N LEU A 138 12.00 -2.64 -23.58
CA LEU A 138 10.56 -2.46 -23.41
C LEU A 138 9.90 -3.75 -22.90
N PRO A 139 8.89 -3.66 -22.01
CA PRO A 139 8.02 -4.79 -21.72
C PRO A 139 7.26 -5.22 -22.99
N ALA A 140 6.99 -6.52 -23.10
CA ALA A 140 6.31 -7.08 -24.28
C ALA A 140 4.78 -7.18 -24.10
N THR A 141 4.29 -7.07 -22.87
CA THR A 141 2.87 -7.26 -22.53
C THR A 141 2.42 -6.26 -21.48
N GLY A 142 1.11 -6.11 -21.34
CA GLY A 142 0.53 -5.33 -20.25
C GLY A 142 1.00 -5.82 -18.88
N LYS A 143 1.05 -4.93 -17.94
CA LYS A 143 1.54 -5.23 -16.58
C LYS A 143 0.85 -4.37 -15.52
N ILE A 144 0.84 -4.85 -14.28
CA ILE A 144 0.58 -3.98 -13.13
C ILE A 144 1.81 -3.11 -12.89
N VAL A 145 1.57 -1.84 -12.63
CA VAL A 145 2.61 -0.86 -12.29
C VAL A 145 2.21 -0.14 -11.01
N ALA A 146 3.01 -0.31 -9.95
CA ALA A 146 2.88 0.40 -8.68
C ALA A 146 3.87 1.56 -8.65
N ALA A 147 3.40 2.76 -9.02
CA ALA A 147 4.28 3.92 -9.21
C ALA A 147 4.82 4.52 -7.90
N ASN A 148 4.26 4.13 -6.76
CA ASN A 148 4.73 4.54 -5.44
C ASN A 148 5.86 3.66 -4.88
N ASP A 149 6.19 2.55 -5.55
CA ASP A 149 7.24 1.65 -5.09
C ASP A 149 8.64 2.14 -5.46
N LEU A 150 9.59 2.06 -4.52
CA LEU A 150 11.02 2.26 -4.78
C LEU A 150 11.60 1.08 -5.54
N ILE A 151 11.35 -0.14 -5.05
CA ILE A 151 11.72 -1.42 -5.65
C ILE A 151 10.46 -2.00 -6.25
N THR A 152 10.43 -2.15 -7.56
CA THR A 152 9.21 -2.40 -8.35
C THR A 152 8.89 -3.87 -8.52
N GLU A 153 9.11 -4.68 -7.49
CA GLU A 153 8.83 -6.13 -7.51
C GLU A 153 7.35 -6.46 -7.71
N ARG A 154 6.44 -5.51 -7.40
CA ARG A 154 5.00 -5.67 -7.66
C ARG A 154 4.60 -5.40 -9.11
N ASN A 155 5.51 -4.95 -9.96
CA ASN A 155 5.25 -4.73 -11.38
C ASN A 155 5.24 -6.04 -12.16
N ILE A 156 4.18 -6.86 -12.03
CA ILE A 156 4.06 -8.15 -12.71
C ILE A 156 3.40 -8.05 -14.08
N SER A 157 3.87 -8.85 -15.03
CA SER A 157 3.36 -8.90 -16.41
C SER A 157 2.15 -9.82 -16.53
N ASN A 158 1.26 -9.54 -17.50
CA ASN A 158 0.09 -10.35 -17.83
C ASN A 158 -0.84 -10.65 -16.65
N PRO A 159 -1.28 -9.69 -15.85
CA PRO A 159 -2.28 -9.94 -14.82
C PRO A 159 -3.59 -10.44 -15.47
N VAL A 160 -4.21 -11.46 -14.86
CA VAL A 160 -5.43 -12.09 -15.35
C VAL A 160 -6.54 -12.17 -14.29
N LYS A 161 -6.16 -11.99 -13.01
CA LYS A 161 -7.11 -12.11 -11.92
C LYS A 161 -6.83 -11.12 -10.80
N ILE A 162 -7.88 -10.54 -10.26
CA ILE A 162 -7.90 -9.67 -9.09
C ILE A 162 -8.86 -10.29 -8.08
N THR A 163 -8.37 -10.59 -6.87
CA THR A 163 -9.17 -11.19 -5.80
C THR A 163 -9.17 -10.26 -4.59
N ILE A 164 -10.37 -9.89 -4.10
CA ILE A 164 -10.55 -9.06 -2.91
C ILE A 164 -10.75 -9.98 -1.70
N LEU A 165 -9.98 -9.77 -0.64
CA LEU A 165 -9.93 -10.65 0.54
C LEU A 165 -9.84 -9.83 1.83
N SER A 166 -10.45 -10.33 2.92
CA SER A 166 -10.21 -9.84 4.28
C SER A 166 -8.89 -10.38 4.83
N PHE A 167 -8.24 -9.62 5.71
CA PHE A 167 -7.08 -10.14 6.45
C PHE A 167 -7.49 -11.38 7.28
N PRO A 168 -6.78 -12.51 7.19
CA PRO A 168 -7.30 -13.81 7.61
C PRO A 168 -7.25 -14.07 9.12
N LYS A 169 -6.63 -13.18 9.91
CA LYS A 169 -6.59 -13.32 11.36
C LYS A 169 -7.84 -12.72 12.00
N SER A 170 -8.43 -13.48 12.95
CA SER A 170 -9.52 -13.00 13.78
C SER A 170 -8.98 -12.22 14.98
N PHE A 171 -9.66 -11.14 15.35
CA PHE A 171 -9.33 -10.30 16.49
C PHE A 171 -10.57 -10.15 17.38
N LYS A 172 -10.36 -10.14 18.70
CA LYS A 172 -11.46 -9.85 19.62
C LYS A 172 -11.87 -8.39 19.49
N THR A 173 -13.04 -8.15 18.93
CA THR A 173 -13.58 -6.79 18.77
C THR A 173 -14.39 -6.40 19.99
N ILE A 174 -14.12 -5.25 20.60
CA ILE A 174 -14.81 -4.68 21.76
C ILE A 174 -15.38 -3.33 21.36
N LYS A 175 -16.64 -3.32 20.90
CA LYS A 175 -17.31 -2.08 20.46
C LYS A 175 -17.46 -1.09 21.61
N GLY A 176 -17.09 0.16 21.37
CA GLY A 176 -17.28 1.26 22.34
C GLY A 176 -16.31 1.22 23.51
N LEU A 177 -15.22 0.44 23.44
CA LEU A 177 -14.17 0.47 24.47
C LEU A 177 -13.61 1.89 24.59
N SER A 178 -13.84 2.53 25.69
CA SER A 178 -13.35 3.87 26.05
C SER A 178 -13.44 4.03 27.57
N PRO A 179 -12.41 4.58 28.21
CA PRO A 179 -11.11 4.94 27.65
C PRO A 179 -10.21 3.74 27.34
N MET A 180 -9.21 3.93 26.47
CA MET A 180 -8.22 2.93 26.09
C MET A 180 -6.83 3.35 26.59
N TYR A 181 -6.16 2.46 27.37
CA TYR A 181 -4.87 2.79 28.02
C TYR A 181 -3.77 1.75 27.73
N PHE A 182 -3.84 1.05 26.61
CA PHE A 182 -2.87 0.02 26.30
C PHE A 182 -1.48 0.60 26.03
N GLY A 183 -0.44 -0.01 26.58
CA GLY A 183 0.92 0.53 26.61
C GLY A 183 1.99 -0.36 25.99
N SER A 184 1.63 -1.37 25.20
CA SER A 184 2.59 -2.22 24.48
C SER A 184 2.11 -2.60 23.10
N ILE A 185 3.02 -2.99 22.20
CA ILE A 185 2.70 -3.50 20.88
C ILE A 185 3.33 -4.87 20.73
N SER A 186 2.52 -5.91 20.61
CA SER A 186 2.98 -7.27 20.27
C SER A 186 3.22 -7.39 18.76
N ILE A 187 4.34 -8.00 18.36
CA ILE A 187 4.73 -8.15 16.95
C ILE A 187 4.73 -9.63 16.60
N PHE A 188 4.00 -9.99 15.55
CA PHE A 188 3.82 -11.36 15.10
C PHE A 188 4.29 -11.56 13.66
N ASN A 189 4.76 -12.77 13.38
CA ASN A 189 4.98 -13.28 12.03
C ASN A 189 4.14 -14.55 11.90
N GLY A 190 2.95 -14.42 11.34
CA GLY A 190 1.91 -15.43 11.38
C GLY A 190 1.52 -15.76 12.83
N ALA A 191 1.57 -17.04 13.21
CA ALA A 191 1.24 -17.46 14.59
C ALA A 191 2.34 -17.18 15.63
N ASN A 192 3.55 -16.78 15.20
CA ASN A 192 4.71 -16.66 16.09
C ASN A 192 4.89 -15.22 16.57
N LYS A 193 4.91 -15.00 17.90
CA LYS A 193 5.30 -13.72 18.48
C LYS A 193 6.80 -13.51 18.26
N SER A 194 7.15 -12.47 17.47
CA SER A 194 8.53 -12.13 17.09
C SER A 194 9.14 -11.06 17.99
N GLY A 195 8.31 -10.31 18.71
CA GLY A 195 8.79 -9.26 19.58
C GLY A 195 7.71 -8.45 20.26
N GLU A 196 8.14 -7.43 20.99
CA GLU A 196 7.26 -6.49 21.66
C GLU A 196 7.90 -5.11 21.76
N ILE A 197 7.12 -4.06 21.64
CA ILE A 197 7.52 -2.67 21.90
C ILE A 197 6.76 -2.21 23.14
N VAL A 198 7.50 -1.94 24.21
CA VAL A 198 6.94 -1.52 25.53
C VAL A 198 7.45 -0.15 25.97
N THR A 199 8.44 0.40 25.27
CA THR A 199 9.04 1.69 25.57
C THR A 199 8.83 2.62 24.39
N ALA A 200 8.48 3.86 24.69
CA ALA A 200 8.40 4.91 23.67
C ALA A 200 9.75 5.02 22.94
N PRO A 201 9.75 5.12 21.61
CA PRO A 201 10.95 5.45 20.86
C PRO A 201 11.55 6.78 21.33
N SER A 202 12.80 7.00 20.99
CA SER A 202 13.49 8.26 21.34
C SER A 202 13.02 9.37 20.41
N ALA A 203 12.61 10.51 20.96
CA ALA A 203 12.09 11.65 20.21
C ALA A 203 13.10 12.31 19.24
N ASP A 204 14.38 11.95 19.33
CA ASP A 204 15.42 12.42 18.40
C ASP A 204 15.28 11.82 16.99
N LYS A 205 14.47 10.77 16.84
CA LYS A 205 14.12 10.14 15.54
C LYS A 205 12.76 10.56 15.00
N ASP A 206 12.06 11.41 15.71
CA ASP A 206 10.74 11.86 15.28
C ASP A 206 10.82 12.68 13.99
N VAL A 207 9.89 12.40 13.10
CA VAL A 207 9.64 13.20 11.89
C VAL A 207 8.27 13.83 11.97
N THR A 208 8.11 15.00 11.34
CA THR A 208 6.84 15.73 11.31
C THR A 208 6.34 15.83 9.87
N TYR A 209 5.11 15.39 9.64
CA TYR A 209 4.40 15.60 8.37
C TYR A 209 3.24 16.57 8.57
N ASN A 210 3.14 17.57 7.69
CA ASN A 210 1.94 18.38 7.55
C ASN A 210 0.96 17.63 6.66
N THR A 211 -0.21 17.32 7.17
CA THR A 211 -1.18 16.45 6.49
C THR A 211 -2.52 17.15 6.28
N ILE A 212 -3.27 16.68 5.30
CA ILE A 212 -4.62 17.16 4.94
C ILE A 212 -5.65 16.04 5.19
N PHE A 213 -5.66 15.43 6.36
CA PHE A 213 -6.60 14.34 6.60
C PHE A 213 -8.01 14.83 7.00
N TYR A 214 -8.99 14.00 6.65
CA TYR A 214 -10.40 14.20 6.99
C TYR A 214 -10.83 13.14 8.01
N GLY A 215 -11.27 13.59 9.19
CA GLY A 215 -11.79 12.73 10.25
C GLY A 215 -13.30 12.83 10.42
N ARG A 216 -14.00 11.70 10.61
CA ARG A 216 -15.43 11.68 10.89
C ARG A 216 -15.77 12.52 12.12
N GLY A 217 -16.79 13.38 12.01
CA GLY A 217 -17.28 14.23 13.08
C GLY A 217 -16.46 15.51 13.34
N ARG A 218 -15.31 15.68 12.70
CA ARG A 218 -14.47 16.88 12.84
C ARG A 218 -14.43 17.75 11.58
N GLY A 219 -14.92 17.24 10.46
CA GLY A 219 -14.86 17.94 9.17
C GLY A 219 -13.43 18.02 8.61
N ILE A 220 -13.28 18.79 7.53
CA ILE A 220 -11.97 19.12 6.96
C ILE A 220 -11.46 20.35 7.71
N HIS A 221 -10.37 20.17 8.42
CA HIS A 221 -9.65 21.26 9.05
C HIS A 221 -8.36 21.46 8.28
N SER A 222 -7.85 22.54 7.99
CA SER A 222 -6.60 22.86 7.31
C SER A 222 -5.48 21.80 7.49
N THR A 223 -4.28 22.07 7.09
CA THR A 223 -3.14 21.17 7.33
C THR A 223 -2.90 20.98 8.82
N SER A 224 -2.69 19.73 9.25
CA SER A 224 -2.39 19.38 10.63
C SER A 224 -1.01 18.70 10.70
N PRO A 225 -0.10 19.16 11.57
CA PRO A 225 1.17 18.46 11.79
C PRO A 225 0.93 17.20 12.65
N PHE A 226 1.55 16.10 12.23
CA PHE A 226 1.65 14.87 13.01
C PHE A 226 3.13 14.53 13.17
N THR A 227 3.54 14.25 14.39
CA THR A 227 4.93 13.97 14.76
C THR A 227 5.03 12.60 15.40
N GLY A 228 6.00 11.81 14.98
CA GLY A 228 6.31 10.49 15.54
C GLY A 228 7.46 9.82 14.84
N GLU A 229 7.91 8.67 15.33
CA GLU A 229 8.93 7.86 14.66
C GLU A 229 8.32 7.08 13.48
N THR A 230 9.10 6.84 12.44
CA THR A 230 8.63 6.03 11.30
C THR A 230 8.49 4.57 11.72
N ILE A 231 7.31 3.98 11.47
CA ILE A 231 7.05 2.58 11.85
C ILE A 231 7.97 1.61 11.11
N LYS A 232 8.34 1.91 9.85
CA LYS A 232 9.24 1.05 9.08
C LYS A 232 10.58 0.84 9.79
N ASP A 233 11.17 1.89 10.36
CA ASP A 233 12.48 1.81 11.01
C ASP A 233 12.43 0.95 12.29
N LEU A 234 11.30 0.97 12.99
CA LEU A 234 11.06 0.12 14.15
C LEU A 234 10.86 -1.36 13.77
N LEU A 235 10.28 -1.63 12.60
CA LEU A 235 9.85 -2.97 12.21
C LEU A 235 10.84 -3.72 11.32
N LEU A 236 11.80 -3.06 10.65
CA LEU A 236 12.76 -3.70 9.74
C LEU A 236 13.52 -4.87 10.38
N LYS A 237 13.84 -4.80 11.67
CA LYS A 237 14.51 -5.88 12.40
C LYS A 237 13.65 -7.15 12.56
N TYR A 238 12.32 -7.01 12.50
CA TYR A 238 11.37 -8.13 12.61
C TYR A 238 10.93 -8.63 11.23
N TYR A 239 10.83 -7.72 10.27
CA TYR A 239 10.31 -7.96 8.93
C TYR A 239 11.33 -7.52 7.89
N PRO A 240 12.35 -8.35 7.57
CA PRO A 240 13.42 -7.96 6.67
C PRO A 240 12.92 -7.72 5.25
N LEU A 241 13.58 -6.82 4.52
CA LEU A 241 13.29 -6.53 3.13
C LEU A 241 13.72 -7.73 2.27
N THR A 242 12.74 -8.39 1.67
CA THR A 242 12.93 -9.53 0.78
C THR A 242 12.01 -9.41 -0.43
N LYS A 243 12.38 -10.03 -1.54
CA LYS A 243 11.53 -10.11 -2.74
C LYS A 243 10.14 -10.67 -2.44
N LYS A 244 10.06 -11.70 -1.59
CA LYS A 244 8.79 -12.29 -1.14
C LYS A 244 7.93 -11.27 -0.40
N ASN A 245 8.50 -10.60 0.59
CA ASN A 245 7.78 -9.62 1.40
C ASN A 245 7.32 -8.42 0.54
N LEU A 246 8.18 -7.92 -0.37
CA LEU A 246 7.82 -6.87 -1.30
C LEU A 246 6.61 -7.22 -2.17
N LYS A 247 6.52 -8.47 -2.65
CA LYS A 247 5.42 -8.94 -3.50
C LYS A 247 4.16 -9.28 -2.71
N THR A 248 4.31 -10.08 -1.65
CA THR A 248 3.17 -10.76 -1.01
C THR A 248 3.09 -10.57 0.51
N GLY A 249 3.92 -9.73 1.10
CA GLY A 249 3.79 -9.39 2.50
C GLY A 249 2.57 -8.51 2.75
N MET A 250 1.74 -8.88 3.73
CA MET A 250 0.58 -8.10 4.19
C MET A 250 0.63 -7.98 5.71
N LEU A 251 0.60 -6.75 6.21
CA LEU A 251 0.54 -6.47 7.63
C LEU A 251 -0.89 -6.16 8.06
N CYS A 252 -1.20 -6.46 9.32
CA CYS A 252 -2.37 -5.97 9.99
C CYS A 252 -1.96 -5.21 11.25
N PHE A 253 -2.44 -3.99 11.37
CA PHE A 253 -2.29 -3.16 12.57
C PHE A 253 -3.60 -3.20 13.33
N ALA A 254 -3.58 -3.62 14.60
CA ALA A 254 -4.79 -3.74 15.41
C ALA A 254 -4.67 -2.98 16.74
N GLY A 255 -5.71 -2.25 17.08
CA GLY A 255 -5.88 -1.58 18.38
C GLY A 255 -6.38 -2.55 19.47
N GLN A 256 -6.32 -2.08 20.71
CA GLN A 256 -6.81 -2.80 21.89
C GLN A 256 -8.28 -3.24 21.79
N ASP A 257 -9.09 -2.48 21.07
CA ASP A 257 -10.52 -2.74 20.83
C ASP A 257 -10.79 -3.68 19.65
N GLY A 258 -9.75 -4.14 18.95
CA GLY A 258 -9.86 -4.97 17.76
C GLY A 258 -10.15 -4.16 16.47
N TYR A 259 -10.19 -2.83 16.54
CA TYR A 259 -10.20 -2.00 15.34
C TYR A 259 -8.88 -2.17 14.59
N ARG A 260 -8.94 -2.43 13.28
CA ARG A 260 -7.74 -2.85 12.53
C ARG A 260 -7.73 -2.38 11.10
N CYS A 261 -6.55 -2.32 10.51
CA CYS A 261 -6.39 -2.10 9.06
C CYS A 261 -5.30 -2.99 8.48
N ALA A 262 -5.46 -3.34 7.19
CA ALA A 262 -4.45 -4.02 6.41
C ALA A 262 -3.56 -2.98 5.70
N VAL A 263 -2.25 -3.27 5.67
CA VAL A 263 -1.22 -2.45 5.02
C VAL A 263 -0.29 -3.39 4.28
N SER A 264 -0.06 -3.19 2.97
CA SER A 264 0.88 -4.03 2.25
C SER A 264 2.32 -3.77 2.72
N TYR A 265 3.17 -4.79 2.62
CA TYR A 265 4.59 -4.62 2.99
C TYR A 265 5.24 -3.49 2.19
N SER A 266 5.00 -3.45 0.88
CA SER A 266 5.56 -2.40 0.02
C SER A 266 5.00 -1.01 0.35
N GLU A 267 3.73 -0.91 0.72
CA GLU A 267 3.15 0.36 1.19
C GLU A 267 3.85 0.90 2.44
N LEU A 268 4.31 0.03 3.34
CA LEU A 268 4.99 0.43 4.57
C LEU A 268 6.49 0.66 4.39
N PHE A 269 7.19 -0.27 3.70
CA PHE A 269 8.66 -0.32 3.68
C PHE A 269 9.31 0.17 2.39
N ASN A 270 8.53 0.37 1.33
CA ASN A 270 9.04 0.53 -0.04
C ASN A 270 8.48 1.77 -0.75
N ARG A 271 8.09 2.79 0.00
CA ARG A 271 7.52 4.03 -0.57
C ARG A 271 8.60 4.93 -1.17
N ASN A 272 8.27 5.60 -2.29
CA ASN A 272 9.13 6.59 -2.92
C ASN A 272 8.70 8.05 -2.66
N ASP A 273 7.54 8.27 -2.03
CA ASP A 273 6.99 9.61 -1.77
C ASP A 273 7.38 10.17 -0.38
N GLN A 274 8.10 9.39 0.44
CA GLN A 274 8.57 9.78 1.76
C GLN A 274 7.44 10.08 2.78
N GLN A 275 6.19 9.73 2.46
CA GLN A 275 5.05 9.91 3.37
C GLN A 275 4.82 8.63 4.17
N GLU A 276 5.60 8.49 5.23
CA GLU A 276 5.71 7.26 6.01
C GLU A 276 4.55 7.09 7.01
N PHE A 277 4.33 5.85 7.43
CA PHE A 277 3.48 5.56 8.58
C PHE A 277 4.20 5.96 9.86
N LEU A 278 3.55 6.76 10.71
CA LEU A 278 4.10 7.23 11.98
C LEU A 278 3.59 6.41 13.16
N LEU A 279 4.49 6.09 14.09
CA LEU A 279 4.15 5.71 15.45
C LEU A 279 4.16 6.97 16.31
N ILE A 280 2.97 7.47 16.65
CA ILE A 280 2.80 8.60 17.54
C ILE A 280 2.75 8.08 18.96
N THR A 281 3.63 8.59 19.81
CA THR A 281 3.66 8.24 21.23
C THR A 281 2.98 9.31 22.07
N THR A 282 2.11 8.87 22.97
CA THR A 282 1.43 9.73 23.94
C THR A 282 1.71 9.26 25.35
N LYS A 283 1.17 9.93 26.36
CA LYS A 283 1.29 9.49 27.73
C LYS A 283 0.53 8.19 27.95
N LYS A 284 1.07 7.30 28.80
CA LYS A 284 0.48 5.98 29.06
C LYS A 284 -0.94 6.04 29.65
N ASP A 285 -1.24 7.12 30.37
CA ASP A 285 -2.54 7.37 31.01
C ASP A 285 -3.47 8.27 30.17
N GLU A 286 -3.10 8.55 28.92
CA GLU A 286 -3.93 9.30 27.97
C GLU A 286 -4.89 8.38 27.23
N ASP A 287 -6.17 8.78 27.12
CA ASP A 287 -7.15 8.04 26.33
C ASP A 287 -6.73 7.91 24.86
N GLY A 288 -6.79 6.71 24.34
CA GLY A 288 -6.30 6.34 23.02
C GLY A 288 -4.97 5.59 23.07
N GLY A 289 -4.47 5.31 24.28
CA GLY A 289 -3.30 4.45 24.53
C GLY A 289 -1.97 5.14 24.22
N MET A 290 -0.89 4.52 24.69
CA MET A 290 0.47 5.04 24.55
C MET A 290 0.94 5.10 23.08
N PHE A 291 0.51 4.17 22.26
CA PHE A 291 0.95 4.06 20.87
C PHE A 291 -0.23 4.21 19.92
N ARG A 292 -0.05 5.08 18.91
CA ARG A 292 -1.04 5.32 17.87
C ARG A 292 -0.36 5.23 16.50
N MET A 293 -0.97 4.53 15.56
CA MET A 293 -0.49 4.49 14.19
C MET A 293 -1.19 5.55 13.35
N PHE A 294 -0.44 6.28 12.54
CA PHE A 294 -0.94 7.29 11.63
C PHE A 294 -0.35 7.14 10.22
N PRO A 295 -1.18 6.91 9.18
CA PRO A 295 -0.74 6.83 7.79
C PRO A 295 -0.67 8.22 7.15
N ALA A 296 0.52 8.82 7.06
CA ALA A 296 0.67 10.22 6.64
C ALA A 296 0.22 10.53 5.21
N ALA A 297 0.18 9.52 4.33
CA ALA A 297 -0.27 9.67 2.94
C ALA A 297 -1.80 9.65 2.78
N ASP A 298 -2.55 9.23 3.80
CA ASP A 298 -3.99 9.09 3.69
C ASP A 298 -4.71 10.44 3.79
N PHE A 299 -5.73 10.59 2.95
CA PHE A 299 -6.67 11.68 3.09
C PHE A 299 -7.69 11.39 4.21
N PHE A 300 -8.17 10.14 4.32
CA PHE A 300 -9.12 9.74 5.35
C PHE A 300 -8.42 9.15 6.57
N SER A 301 -8.89 9.51 7.76
CA SER A 301 -8.31 9.07 9.04
C SER A 301 -8.70 7.65 9.47
N ASP A 302 -9.45 6.93 8.65
CA ASP A 302 -10.02 5.62 9.03
C ASP A 302 -8.95 4.57 9.33
N ARG A 303 -7.77 4.66 8.71
CA ARG A 303 -6.64 3.75 9.02
C ARG A 303 -5.76 4.21 10.17
N ALA A 304 -6.04 5.34 10.80
CA ALA A 304 -5.34 5.75 12.02
C ALA A 304 -5.82 4.90 13.21
N ILE A 305 -4.91 4.15 13.81
CA ILE A 305 -5.23 3.21 14.90
C ILE A 305 -4.85 3.82 16.24
N LYS A 306 -5.82 3.97 17.12
CA LYS A 306 -5.59 4.32 18.52
C LYS A 306 -5.27 3.08 19.35
N SER A 307 -4.51 3.27 20.44
CA SER A 307 -4.17 2.17 21.36
C SER A 307 -3.63 0.95 20.61
N LEU A 308 -2.70 1.19 19.68
CA LEU A 308 -2.08 0.13 18.86
C LEU A 308 -1.48 -0.93 19.79
N SER A 309 -1.96 -2.16 19.66
CA SER A 309 -1.62 -3.27 20.54
C SER A 309 -0.97 -4.45 19.84
N GLU A 310 -1.16 -4.56 18.52
CA GLU A 310 -0.68 -5.70 17.76
C GLU A 310 -0.35 -5.33 16.31
N ILE A 311 0.76 -5.89 15.81
CA ILE A 311 1.16 -5.85 14.41
C ILE A 311 1.46 -7.28 13.97
N ASP A 312 0.83 -7.72 12.90
CA ASP A 312 0.96 -9.08 12.37
C ASP A 312 1.38 -9.05 10.90
N LEU A 313 2.38 -9.86 10.51
CA LEU A 313 2.77 -10.08 9.12
C LEU A 313 2.31 -11.48 8.67
N LYS A 314 1.57 -11.50 7.55
CA LYS A 314 1.17 -12.71 6.82
C LYS A 314 2.13 -12.97 5.66
#